data_44993f77d93e5d23f5b6a6af81ca244c
#
_entry.id   44993f77d93e5d23f5b6a6af81ca244c
#
_cell.length_a   1.000
_cell.length_b   1.000
_cell.length_c   1.000
_cell.angle_alpha   90.00
_cell.angle_beta   90.00
_cell.angle_gamma   90.00
#
_symmetry.space_group_name_H-M   'P 1'
#
loop_
_entity.id
_entity.type
_entity.pdbx_description
1 polymer ?
#
loop_
_entity_poly.entity_id
_entity_poly.type
_entity_poly.pdbx_seq_one_letter_code
_entity_poly.pdbx_strand_id
1 'polypeptide(L)'
;SLRTVYGRIDQDIDRAIELLEKARETTLAENNKSHINLYVALGIKSRACLAEGDWDGAFKAAKRVIDEGGYAVGTKSDLTGGMNSLGKQNVMWGAGIQVADQAGGYAGFFTHMDNKEGAYAKSAPKLISKQLYNRISATDIRRDWWDPSDKESPYVSKKFSFGNVASFLGDYIY
;
A
#
# COMPACT_ATOMS: atom_id res chain seq x y z
N SER A 1 -1.30 -7.66 29.87
CA SER A 1 -0.52 -6.42 29.69
C SER A 1 -0.18 -6.22 28.21
N LEU A 2 0.21 -5.00 27.82
CA LEU A 2 0.66 -4.71 26.45
C LEU A 2 1.82 -5.65 26.02
N ARG A 3 2.76 -5.87 26.92
CA ARG A 3 3.88 -6.81 26.70
C ARG A 3 3.39 -8.25 26.40
N THR A 4 2.32 -8.69 27.02
CA THR A 4 1.75 -10.03 26.77
C THR A 4 1.16 -10.09 25.35
N VAL A 5 0.52 -9.02 24.89
CA VAL A 5 -0.05 -8.95 23.54
C VAL A 5 1.06 -8.99 22.48
N TYR A 6 2.09 -8.18 22.64
CA TYR A 6 3.21 -8.20 21.70
C TYR A 6 3.96 -9.53 21.71
N GLY A 7 4.22 -10.12 22.88
CA GLY A 7 4.82 -11.45 22.94
C GLY A 7 4.01 -12.53 22.22
N ARG A 8 2.68 -12.40 22.16
CA ARG A 8 1.84 -13.29 21.35
C ARG A 8 1.96 -12.98 19.85
N ILE A 9 1.96 -11.70 19.46
CA ILE A 9 2.15 -11.26 18.08
C ILE A 9 3.47 -11.81 17.54
N ASP A 10 4.57 -11.67 18.29
CA ASP A 10 5.88 -12.17 17.89
C ASP A 10 5.89 -13.68 17.68
N GLN A 11 5.32 -14.44 18.62
CA GLN A 11 5.23 -15.90 18.51
C GLN A 11 4.46 -16.33 17.25
N ASP A 12 3.33 -15.67 16.96
CA ASP A 12 2.50 -16.02 15.82
C ASP A 12 3.20 -15.63 14.50
N ILE A 13 3.87 -14.48 14.43
CA ILE A 13 4.61 -14.06 13.24
C ILE A 13 5.84 -14.94 13.01
N ASP A 14 6.61 -15.27 14.07
CA ASP A 14 7.77 -16.14 13.95
C ASP A 14 7.38 -17.54 13.49
N ARG A 15 6.27 -18.06 14.00
CA ARG A 15 5.74 -19.34 13.54
C ARG A 15 5.27 -19.28 12.09
N ALA A 16 4.63 -18.20 11.68
CA ALA A 16 4.24 -17.99 10.28
C ALA A 16 5.47 -17.95 9.36
N ILE A 17 6.52 -17.22 9.74
CA ILE A 17 7.78 -17.15 8.99
C ILE A 17 8.39 -18.54 8.83
N GLU A 18 8.51 -19.31 9.92
CA GLU A 18 9.04 -20.70 9.89
C GLU A 18 8.27 -21.61 8.92
N LEU A 19 6.93 -21.52 8.95
CA LEU A 19 6.08 -22.32 8.07
C LEU A 19 6.22 -21.91 6.60
N LEU A 20 6.30 -20.61 6.34
CA LEU A 20 6.46 -20.07 4.98
C LEU A 20 7.85 -20.37 4.40
N GLU A 21 8.89 -20.40 5.22
CA GLU A 21 10.22 -20.86 4.80
C GLU A 21 10.20 -22.33 4.36
N LYS A 22 9.56 -23.18 5.12
CA LYS A 22 9.41 -24.61 4.76
C LYS A 22 8.56 -24.82 3.51
N ALA A 23 7.49 -24.01 3.35
CA ALA A 23 6.63 -24.08 2.16
C ALA A 23 7.33 -23.59 0.90
N ARG A 24 8.26 -22.65 1.01
CA ARG A 24 9.05 -22.12 -0.11
C ARG A 24 9.89 -23.19 -0.80
N GLU A 25 10.39 -24.15 -0.05
CA GLU A 25 11.20 -25.27 -0.58
C GLU A 25 10.37 -26.25 -1.43
N THR A 26 9.05 -26.25 -1.30
CA THR A 26 8.18 -27.30 -1.86
C THR A 26 7.23 -26.84 -2.94
N THR A 27 6.79 -25.58 -2.93
CA THR A 27 5.75 -25.10 -3.87
C THR A 27 5.64 -23.60 -3.91
N LEU A 28 5.32 -23.07 -5.07
CA LEU A 28 4.51 -21.87 -5.28
C LEU A 28 5.23 -20.57 -5.58
N ALA A 29 4.68 -20.02 -6.61
CA ALA A 29 4.73 -18.65 -7.06
C ALA A 29 4.92 -17.65 -5.92
N GLU A 30 6.17 -17.39 -5.55
CA GLU A 30 6.56 -16.30 -4.65
C GLU A 30 6.02 -14.93 -5.13
N ASN A 31 5.54 -14.89 -6.36
CA ASN A 31 5.09 -13.67 -7.05
C ASN A 31 3.59 -13.40 -6.95
N ASN A 32 2.79 -14.24 -6.28
CA ASN A 32 1.37 -13.95 -6.10
C ASN A 32 1.15 -12.97 -4.95
N LYS A 33 1.08 -11.69 -5.29
CA LYS A 33 0.87 -10.60 -4.33
C LYS A 33 -0.53 -10.55 -3.70
N SER A 34 -1.45 -11.41 -4.13
CA SER A 34 -2.76 -11.56 -3.48
C SER A 34 -2.71 -12.49 -2.26
N HIS A 35 -1.60 -13.17 -2.02
CA HIS A 35 -1.40 -14.07 -0.90
C HIS A 35 -0.26 -13.60 -0.01
N ILE A 36 -0.33 -13.98 1.25
CA ILE A 36 0.76 -13.74 2.19
C ILE A 36 1.88 -14.73 1.86
N ASN A 37 3.06 -14.21 1.55
CA ASN A 37 4.30 -14.95 1.39
C ASN A 37 5.28 -14.65 2.53
N LEU A 38 6.46 -15.27 2.50
CA LEU A 38 7.51 -15.06 3.50
C LEU A 38 7.86 -13.57 3.69
N TYR A 39 7.98 -12.83 2.60
CA TYR A 39 8.40 -11.43 2.66
C TYR A 39 7.30 -10.51 3.20
N VAL A 40 6.04 -10.83 2.95
CA VAL A 40 4.91 -10.13 3.59
C VAL A 40 4.93 -10.37 5.10
N ALA A 41 5.15 -11.62 5.55
CA ALA A 41 5.26 -11.93 6.97
C ALA A 41 6.44 -11.19 7.63
N LEU A 42 7.61 -11.13 6.97
CA LEU A 42 8.76 -10.35 7.43
C LEU A 42 8.47 -8.84 7.47
N GLY A 43 7.73 -8.30 6.49
CA GLY A 43 7.31 -6.90 6.49
C GLY A 43 6.38 -6.58 7.67
N ILE A 44 5.44 -7.48 7.98
CA ILE A 44 4.57 -7.36 9.17
C ILE A 44 5.40 -7.44 10.45
N LYS A 45 6.37 -8.37 10.53
CA LYS A 45 7.30 -8.47 11.68
C LYS A 45 8.07 -7.16 11.88
N SER A 46 8.64 -6.60 10.82
CA SER A 46 9.35 -5.32 10.89
C SER A 46 8.48 -4.21 11.49
N ARG A 47 7.21 -4.13 11.11
CA ARG A 47 6.27 -3.14 11.65
C ARG A 47 5.91 -3.40 13.11
N ALA A 48 5.73 -4.67 13.51
CA ALA A 48 5.48 -5.03 14.90
C ALA A 48 6.68 -4.66 15.79
N CYS A 49 7.89 -5.04 15.41
CA CYS A 49 9.12 -4.68 16.10
C CYS A 49 9.29 -3.14 16.22
N LEU A 50 8.99 -2.38 15.17
CA LEU A 50 9.01 -0.91 15.24
C LEU A 50 8.04 -0.37 16.30
N ALA A 51 6.83 -0.92 16.37
CA ALA A 51 5.83 -0.48 17.34
C ALA A 51 6.20 -0.83 18.79
N GLU A 52 6.98 -1.89 19.00
CA GLU A 52 7.52 -2.28 20.31
C GLU A 52 8.76 -1.48 20.71
N GLY A 53 9.48 -0.88 19.77
CA GLY A 53 10.77 -0.25 19.96
C GLY A 53 11.96 -1.23 19.82
N ASP A 54 11.73 -2.43 19.29
CA ASP A 54 12.77 -3.37 18.89
C ASP A 54 13.34 -2.97 17.52
N TRP A 55 14.25 -2.00 17.53
CA TRP A 55 14.88 -1.46 16.32
C TRP A 55 15.74 -2.46 15.58
N ASP A 56 16.40 -3.37 16.31
CA ASP A 56 17.24 -4.41 15.71
C ASP A 56 16.42 -5.47 14.99
N GLY A 57 15.35 -5.96 15.63
CA GLY A 57 14.41 -6.88 15.01
C GLY A 57 13.73 -6.27 13.76
N ALA A 58 13.31 -5.01 13.87
CA ALA A 58 12.73 -4.29 12.75
C ALA A 58 13.69 -4.17 11.57
N PHE A 59 14.95 -3.79 11.84
CA PHE A 59 15.99 -3.68 10.83
C PHE A 59 16.28 -5.02 10.15
N LYS A 60 16.48 -6.09 10.92
CA LYS A 60 16.79 -7.43 10.39
C LYS A 60 15.68 -7.94 9.47
N ALA A 61 14.42 -7.80 9.90
CA ALA A 61 13.27 -8.23 9.11
C ALA A 61 13.15 -7.41 7.81
N ALA A 62 13.22 -6.08 7.88
CA ALA A 62 13.16 -5.21 6.72
C ALA A 62 14.33 -5.44 5.74
N LYS A 63 15.55 -5.58 6.27
CA LYS A 63 16.74 -5.84 5.45
C LYS A 63 16.59 -7.13 4.66
N ARG A 64 16.09 -8.19 5.27
CA ARG A 64 15.87 -9.46 4.59
C ARG A 64 14.86 -9.34 3.45
N VAL A 65 13.77 -8.57 3.64
CA VAL A 65 12.80 -8.28 2.57
C VAL A 65 13.47 -7.55 1.40
N ILE A 66 14.31 -6.57 1.68
CA ILE A 66 15.01 -5.77 0.65
C ILE A 66 16.02 -6.62 -0.11
N ASP A 67 16.81 -7.42 0.60
CA ASP A 67 17.92 -8.17 0.00
C ASP A 67 17.43 -9.41 -0.79
N GLU A 68 16.37 -10.07 -0.33
CA GLU A 68 15.94 -11.38 -0.85
C GLU A 68 14.58 -11.32 -1.58
N GLY A 69 13.74 -10.33 -1.29
CA GLY A 69 12.33 -10.29 -1.72
C GLY A 69 12.12 -9.87 -3.17
N GLY A 70 13.14 -9.31 -3.84
CA GLY A 70 13.04 -8.83 -5.22
C GLY A 70 12.14 -7.59 -5.40
N TYR A 71 11.80 -6.90 -4.31
CA TYR A 71 11.05 -5.65 -4.35
C TYR A 71 11.97 -4.46 -4.59
N ALA A 72 11.49 -3.47 -5.32
CA ALA A 72 12.23 -2.24 -5.58
C ALA A 72 11.53 -1.03 -4.97
N VAL A 73 12.31 -0.01 -4.65
CA VAL A 73 11.74 1.28 -4.24
C VAL A 73 10.93 1.87 -5.40
N GLY A 74 9.73 2.34 -5.12
CA GLY A 74 8.85 2.91 -6.13
C GLY A 74 9.47 4.12 -6.82
N THR A 75 9.36 4.15 -8.14
CA THR A 75 9.73 5.30 -8.96
C THR A 75 8.74 6.44 -8.78
N LYS A 76 9.07 7.62 -9.31
CA LYS A 76 8.10 8.73 -9.38
C LYS A 76 6.81 8.30 -10.11
N SER A 77 6.93 7.56 -11.21
CA SER A 77 5.78 7.03 -11.96
C SER A 77 4.92 6.08 -11.11
N ASP A 78 5.54 5.23 -10.30
CA ASP A 78 4.78 4.34 -9.40
C ASP A 78 4.00 5.12 -8.35
N LEU A 79 4.63 6.15 -7.77
CA LEU A 79 4.03 6.97 -6.71
C LEU A 79 2.93 7.90 -7.22
N THR A 80 2.99 8.35 -8.48
CA THR A 80 2.01 9.27 -9.08
C THR A 80 1.01 8.58 -10.00
N GLY A 81 1.15 7.27 -10.21
CA GLY A 81 0.32 6.47 -11.12
C GLY A 81 -0.95 5.88 -10.51
N GLY A 82 -1.51 6.51 -9.46
CA GLY A 82 -2.83 6.16 -8.93
C GLY A 82 -2.86 5.09 -7.84
N MET A 83 -1.74 4.43 -7.53
CA MET A 83 -1.64 3.38 -6.49
C MET A 83 -2.73 2.30 -6.59
N ASN A 84 -2.90 1.75 -7.78
CA ASN A 84 -4.06 0.95 -8.18
C ASN A 84 -3.71 -0.40 -8.81
N SER A 85 -2.46 -0.84 -8.71
CA SER A 85 -2.00 -2.08 -9.35
C SER A 85 -1.02 -2.86 -8.47
N LEU A 86 -1.30 -4.15 -8.27
CA LEU A 86 -0.38 -5.09 -7.63
C LEU A 86 0.87 -5.38 -8.49
N GLY A 87 0.81 -5.10 -9.80
CA GLY A 87 1.92 -5.34 -10.72
C GLY A 87 3.16 -4.49 -10.46
N LYS A 88 3.06 -3.41 -9.68
CA LYS A 88 4.19 -2.54 -9.36
C LYS A 88 5.22 -3.24 -8.48
N GLN A 89 6.52 -2.99 -8.73
CA GLN A 89 7.61 -3.67 -8.02
C GLN A 89 7.72 -3.30 -6.54
N ASN A 90 7.25 -2.13 -6.16
CA ASN A 90 7.24 -1.69 -4.77
C ASN A 90 6.03 -2.21 -3.96
N VAL A 91 5.10 -2.91 -4.59
CA VAL A 91 3.94 -3.50 -3.91
C VAL A 91 4.28 -4.92 -3.48
N MET A 92 4.08 -5.20 -2.20
CA MET A 92 4.33 -6.51 -1.60
C MET A 92 3.07 -7.36 -1.49
N TRP A 93 1.96 -6.74 -1.13
CA TRP A 93 0.71 -7.43 -0.85
C TRP A 93 -0.50 -6.55 -1.12
N GLY A 94 -1.61 -7.17 -1.51
CA GLY A 94 -2.89 -6.51 -1.73
C GLY A 94 -3.96 -7.48 -2.24
N ALA A 95 -5.10 -6.94 -2.61
CA ALA A 95 -6.18 -7.69 -3.25
C ALA A 95 -6.33 -7.25 -4.70
N GLY A 96 -6.18 -8.19 -5.63
CA GLY A 96 -6.51 -7.99 -7.04
C GLY A 96 -8.03 -8.00 -7.21
N ILE A 97 -8.59 -6.90 -7.67
CA ILE A 97 -10.04 -6.75 -7.82
C ILE A 97 -10.45 -7.13 -9.25
N GLN A 98 -11.35 -8.09 -9.36
CA GLN A 98 -11.91 -8.56 -10.62
C GLN A 98 -13.26 -7.90 -10.91
N VAL A 99 -13.68 -7.94 -12.17
CA VAL A 99 -15.00 -7.40 -12.59
C VAL A 99 -16.14 -8.03 -11.79
N ALA A 100 -16.03 -9.31 -11.46
CA ALA A 100 -17.02 -10.03 -10.65
C ALA A 100 -17.11 -9.54 -9.19
N ASP A 101 -16.05 -8.91 -8.68
CA ASP A 101 -15.97 -8.40 -7.31
C ASP A 101 -16.55 -6.98 -7.17
N GLN A 102 -17.00 -6.38 -8.26
CA GLN A 102 -17.62 -5.07 -8.25
C GLN A 102 -18.92 -5.08 -7.42
N ALA A 103 -18.79 -4.77 -6.16
CA ALA A 103 -19.92 -4.32 -5.37
C ALA A 103 -20.32 -2.95 -5.92
N GLY A 104 -21.40 -2.91 -6.66
CA GLY A 104 -21.91 -1.77 -7.41
C GLY A 104 -21.36 -0.41 -7.00
N GLY A 105 -20.80 0.31 -7.92
CA GLY A 105 -19.94 1.49 -7.92
C GLY A 105 -19.82 2.45 -6.72
N TYR A 106 -20.51 2.20 -5.63
CA TYR A 106 -20.56 3.12 -4.49
C TYR A 106 -19.72 2.70 -3.28
N ALA A 107 -19.37 1.44 -3.11
CA ALA A 107 -18.72 0.94 -1.89
C ALA A 107 -17.19 0.81 -2.01
N GLY A 108 -16.62 0.95 -3.20
CA GLY A 108 -15.21 0.73 -3.45
C GLY A 108 -14.30 1.86 -2.93
N PHE A 109 -13.07 1.52 -2.55
CA PHE A 109 -12.07 2.48 -2.09
C PHE A 109 -11.87 3.64 -3.10
N PHE A 110 -11.70 3.32 -4.38
CA PHE A 110 -11.44 4.34 -5.39
C PHE A 110 -12.64 5.24 -5.66
N THR A 111 -13.87 4.78 -5.46
CA THR A 111 -15.09 5.61 -5.52
C THR A 111 -15.01 6.79 -4.54
N HIS A 112 -14.34 6.59 -3.40
CA HIS A 112 -14.15 7.61 -2.37
C HIS A 112 -12.83 8.37 -2.50
N MET A 113 -11.85 7.84 -3.22
CA MET A 113 -10.49 8.39 -3.23
C MET A 113 -10.04 8.96 -4.57
N ASP A 114 -10.62 8.50 -5.69
CA ASP A 114 -10.39 9.10 -7.00
C ASP A 114 -11.25 10.36 -7.16
N ASN A 115 -10.66 11.52 -6.94
CA ASN A 115 -11.39 12.79 -6.98
C ASN A 115 -11.82 13.20 -8.40
N LYS A 116 -11.30 12.52 -9.43
CA LYS A 116 -11.65 12.79 -10.83
C LYS A 116 -12.81 11.92 -11.31
N GLU A 117 -12.81 10.62 -10.96
CA GLU A 117 -13.77 9.66 -11.52
C GLU A 117 -14.65 9.01 -10.45
N GLY A 118 -14.28 9.09 -9.17
CA GLY A 118 -15.05 8.49 -8.08
C GLY A 118 -16.34 9.23 -7.77
N ALA A 119 -17.47 8.56 -7.75
CA ALA A 119 -18.78 9.17 -7.54
C ALA A 119 -18.89 9.95 -6.23
N TYR A 120 -18.40 9.39 -5.10
CA TYR A 120 -18.37 10.09 -3.82
C TYR A 120 -17.26 11.11 -3.72
N ALA A 121 -16.10 10.82 -4.31
CA ALA A 121 -14.97 11.73 -4.25
C ALA A 121 -15.26 13.06 -4.96
N LYS A 122 -16.00 13.04 -6.07
CA LYS A 122 -16.44 14.26 -6.77
C LYS A 122 -17.33 15.15 -5.89
N SER A 123 -18.18 14.55 -5.05
CA SER A 123 -19.07 15.30 -4.15
C SER A 123 -18.38 15.75 -2.87
N ALA A 124 -17.33 15.06 -2.45
CA ALA A 124 -16.55 15.35 -1.24
C ALA A 124 -15.05 15.15 -1.49
N PRO A 125 -14.42 16.05 -2.30
CA PRO A 125 -13.04 15.90 -2.72
C PRO A 125 -12.07 15.98 -1.54
N LYS A 126 -10.98 15.20 -1.61
CA LYS A 126 -9.92 15.17 -0.61
C LYS A 126 -8.89 16.22 -0.97
N LEU A 127 -8.75 17.22 -0.12
CA LEU A 127 -7.89 18.37 -0.32
C LEU A 127 -6.78 18.41 0.72
N ILE A 128 -5.64 19.01 0.34
CA ILE A 128 -4.64 19.45 1.31
C ILE A 128 -4.82 20.96 1.55
N SER A 129 -4.55 21.43 2.76
CA SER A 129 -4.54 22.86 2.99
C SER A 129 -3.39 23.54 2.23
N LYS A 130 -3.62 24.75 1.72
CA LYS A 130 -2.59 25.56 1.05
C LYS A 130 -1.35 25.72 1.91
N GLN A 131 -1.52 25.91 3.21
CA GLN A 131 -0.39 26.07 4.15
C GLN A 131 0.48 24.83 4.20
N LEU A 132 -0.13 23.63 4.29
CA LEU A 132 0.61 22.38 4.33
C LEU A 132 1.26 22.09 2.97
N TYR A 133 0.55 22.30 1.86
CA TYR A 133 1.12 22.14 0.52
C TYR A 133 2.37 23.01 0.32
N ASN A 134 2.35 24.26 0.78
CA ASN A 134 3.49 25.18 0.66
C ASN A 134 4.70 24.77 1.52
N ARG A 135 4.50 23.92 2.53
CA ARG A 135 5.60 23.34 3.33
C ARG A 135 6.25 22.11 2.70
N ILE A 136 5.59 21.50 1.71
CA ILE A 136 6.20 20.38 0.97
C ILE A 136 7.28 20.97 0.06
N SER A 137 8.51 20.45 0.17
CA SER A 137 9.62 20.89 -0.68
C SER A 137 9.25 20.76 -2.16
N ALA A 138 9.72 21.68 -2.99
CA ALA A 138 9.55 21.61 -4.44
C ALA A 138 10.25 20.36 -5.05
N THR A 139 11.25 19.80 -4.37
CA THR A 139 11.96 18.57 -4.77
C THR A 139 11.31 17.29 -4.25
N ASP A 140 10.32 17.40 -3.37
CA ASP A 140 9.60 16.23 -2.87
C ASP A 140 8.53 15.80 -3.88
N ILE A 141 8.72 14.60 -4.45
CA ILE A 141 7.81 14.04 -5.46
C ILE A 141 6.37 13.87 -4.96
N ARG A 142 6.13 13.79 -3.64
CA ARG A 142 4.79 13.72 -3.05
C ARG A 142 3.99 15.00 -3.25
N ARG A 143 4.65 16.10 -3.61
CA ARG A 143 3.99 17.34 -4.00
C ARG A 143 3.08 17.16 -5.22
N ASP A 144 3.45 16.24 -6.13
CA ASP A 144 2.69 15.93 -7.33
C ASP A 144 1.39 15.14 -7.06
N TRP A 145 1.18 14.70 -5.81
CA TRP A 145 -0.10 14.11 -5.40
C TRP A 145 -1.24 15.13 -5.27
N TRP A 146 -0.93 16.41 -5.39
CA TRP A 146 -1.89 17.49 -5.17
C TRP A 146 -1.93 18.41 -6.38
N ASP A 147 -3.12 18.87 -6.75
CA ASP A 147 -3.30 19.80 -7.86
C ASP A 147 -3.70 21.21 -7.37
N PRO A 148 -2.74 22.13 -7.25
CA PRO A 148 -3.04 23.50 -6.83
C PRO A 148 -3.78 24.32 -7.90
N SER A 149 -3.82 23.83 -9.15
CA SER A 149 -4.38 24.52 -10.30
C SER A 149 -5.79 24.07 -10.67
N ASP A 150 -6.33 23.04 -9.98
CA ASP A 150 -7.70 22.62 -10.20
C ASP A 150 -8.67 23.77 -9.93
N LYS A 151 -9.59 24.02 -10.86
CA LYS A 151 -10.46 25.20 -10.81
C LYS A 151 -11.62 25.04 -9.83
N GLU A 152 -12.12 23.83 -9.65
CA GLU A 152 -13.26 23.51 -8.80
C GLU A 152 -12.82 23.19 -7.38
N SER A 153 -11.71 22.49 -7.25
CA SER A 153 -11.18 21.99 -5.98
C SER A 153 -9.66 22.18 -5.89
N PRO A 154 -9.16 23.44 -5.72
CA PRO A 154 -7.74 23.69 -5.62
C PRO A 154 -7.07 22.85 -4.54
N TYR A 155 -5.88 22.30 -4.83
CA TYR A 155 -5.14 21.38 -3.96
C TYR A 155 -5.80 20.00 -3.78
N VAL A 156 -6.61 19.57 -4.74
CA VAL A 156 -7.24 18.24 -4.74
C VAL A 156 -6.19 17.13 -4.85
N SER A 157 -6.45 16.01 -4.17
CA SER A 157 -5.60 14.83 -4.23
C SER A 157 -5.73 14.10 -5.56
N LYS A 158 -4.58 13.81 -6.18
CA LYS A 158 -4.42 12.94 -7.34
C LYS A 158 -3.73 11.62 -7.01
N LYS A 159 -3.52 11.34 -5.72
CA LYS A 159 -2.73 10.19 -5.27
C LYS A 159 -3.35 8.86 -5.69
N PHE A 160 -4.68 8.77 -5.64
CA PHE A 160 -5.42 7.56 -5.95
C PHE A 160 -6.29 7.77 -7.18
N SER A 161 -6.27 6.82 -8.09
CA SER A 161 -7.16 6.79 -9.25
C SER A 161 -7.52 5.35 -9.60
N PHE A 162 -8.63 5.14 -10.30
CA PHE A 162 -8.94 3.83 -10.87
C PHE A 162 -7.82 3.37 -11.81
N GLY A 163 -7.52 2.08 -11.79
CA GLY A 163 -6.65 1.44 -12.78
C GLY A 163 -7.34 1.27 -14.14
N ASN A 164 -8.66 1.05 -14.09
CA ASN A 164 -9.51 1.02 -15.28
C ASN A 164 -10.80 1.77 -14.97
N VAL A 165 -10.95 2.96 -15.55
CA VAL A 165 -12.11 3.83 -15.33
C VAL A 165 -13.38 3.23 -15.92
N ALA A 166 -13.32 2.58 -17.09
CA ALA A 166 -14.50 2.01 -17.75
C ALA A 166 -15.17 0.90 -16.93
N SER A 167 -14.39 0.15 -16.16
CA SER A 167 -14.89 -0.91 -15.28
C SER A 167 -14.83 -0.56 -13.80
N PHE A 168 -14.39 0.65 -13.42
CA PHE A 168 -14.23 1.11 -12.04
C PHE A 168 -13.37 0.15 -11.20
N LEU A 169 -12.28 -0.35 -11.79
CA LEU A 169 -11.37 -1.30 -11.16
C LEU A 169 -10.07 -0.63 -10.70
N GLY A 170 -9.56 -1.14 -9.60
CA GLY A 170 -8.23 -0.84 -9.09
C GLY A 170 -7.92 -1.80 -7.94
N ASP A 171 -6.71 -2.35 -7.95
CA ASP A 171 -6.25 -3.25 -6.90
C ASP A 171 -6.11 -2.52 -5.56
N TYR A 172 -6.44 -3.20 -4.46
CA TYR A 172 -6.25 -2.67 -3.11
C TYR A 172 -4.86 -3.06 -2.61
N ILE A 173 -4.02 -2.07 -2.34
CA ILE A 173 -2.66 -2.25 -1.83
C ILE A 173 -2.69 -2.11 -0.31
N TYR A 174 -2.11 -3.08 0.42
CA TYR A 174 -2.03 -3.12 1.88
C TYR A 174 -0.64 -2.71 2.41
#